data_c3b093059a361500c1fadd9e4791ed47
#
_entry.id   c3b093059a361500c1fadd9e4791ed47
#
_cell.length_a   1.000
_cell.length_b   1.000
_cell.length_c   1.000
_cell.angle_alpha   90.00
_cell.angle_beta   90.00
_cell.angle_gamma   90.00
#
_symmetry.space_group_name_H-M   'P 1'
#
loop_
_entity.id
_entity.type
_entity.pdbx_description
1 polymer ?
#
loop_
_entity_poly.entity_id
_entity_poly.type
_entity_poly.pdbx_seq_one_letter_code
_entity_poly.pdbx_strand_id
1 'polypeptide(L)'
;MRIRDLLSKESIELQGAAAGKEDVLNQMVALMAKSGKIKDVETYRKGVFAREEEGTTGIGEGIAIPHCKSDAVAKPGLAAMVVKDGVDFDALDGGKVNLIFLIAAPDTEDNVHLDVLSRLSVLLMDENFTASLKNAKTVDEFLSVIDAAEAEKEDTKETKAEDAA
;
A
#
# COMPACT_ATOMS: atom_id res chain seq x y z
N MET A 1 -14.57 5.48 5.94
CA MET A 1 -13.50 5.74 4.96
C MET A 1 -13.11 4.43 4.27
N ARG A 2 -12.97 4.48 2.96
CA ARG A 2 -12.61 3.33 2.13
C ARG A 2 -11.14 3.39 1.74
N ILE A 3 -10.56 2.25 1.36
CA ILE A 3 -9.15 2.21 0.93
C ILE A 3 -8.92 3.16 -0.25
N ARG A 4 -9.85 3.21 -1.22
CA ARG A 4 -9.71 4.11 -2.37
C ARG A 4 -9.71 5.59 -2.00
N ASP A 5 -10.25 5.96 -0.85
CA ASP A 5 -10.21 7.35 -0.38
C ASP A 5 -8.78 7.80 -0.06
N LEU A 6 -7.91 6.84 0.26
CA LEU A 6 -6.50 7.08 0.51
C LEU A 6 -5.63 6.88 -0.73
N LEU A 7 -6.15 6.18 -1.76
CA LEU A 7 -5.37 5.76 -2.92
C LEU A 7 -5.81 6.52 -4.18
N SER A 8 -5.10 7.59 -4.51
CA SER A 8 -5.37 8.38 -5.70
C SER A 8 -5.00 7.62 -6.98
N LYS A 9 -5.74 7.83 -8.07
CA LYS A 9 -5.45 7.18 -9.35
C LYS A 9 -4.04 7.50 -9.86
N GLU A 10 -3.57 8.73 -9.63
CA GLU A 10 -2.24 9.18 -10.03
C GLU A 10 -1.12 8.47 -9.26
N SER A 11 -1.46 7.83 -8.14
CA SER A 11 -0.50 7.14 -7.28
C SER A 11 -0.51 5.62 -7.47
N ILE A 12 -1.05 5.14 -8.61
CA ILE A 12 -1.07 3.73 -8.97
C ILE A 12 -0.27 3.52 -10.25
N GLU A 13 0.73 2.64 -10.20
CA GLU A 13 1.55 2.25 -11.35
C GLU A 13 1.44 0.74 -11.56
N LEU A 14 0.85 0.31 -12.67
CA LEU A 14 0.62 -1.11 -12.96
C LEU A 14 1.74 -1.77 -13.77
N GLN A 15 2.64 -0.98 -14.35
CA GLN A 15 3.75 -1.46 -15.18
C GLN A 15 5.07 -0.96 -14.62
N GLY A 16 5.25 -1.11 -13.31
CA GLY A 16 6.47 -0.71 -12.64
C GLY A 16 7.65 -1.59 -13.01
N ALA A 17 8.83 -0.99 -13.03
CA ALA A 17 10.10 -1.68 -13.21
C ALA A 17 11.15 -0.98 -12.37
N ALA A 18 11.95 -1.75 -11.65
CA ALA A 18 12.95 -1.20 -10.75
C ALA A 18 14.21 -2.07 -10.73
N ALA A 19 15.37 -1.42 -10.59
CA ALA A 19 16.66 -2.09 -10.56
C ALA A 19 16.92 -2.79 -9.19
N GLY A 20 16.24 -2.35 -8.13
CA GLY A 20 16.42 -2.90 -6.80
C GLY A 20 15.58 -2.15 -5.79
N LYS A 21 15.78 -2.48 -4.51
CA LYS A 21 15.00 -1.93 -3.39
C LYS A 21 15.06 -0.40 -3.33
N GLU A 22 16.26 0.17 -3.39
CA GLU A 22 16.43 1.62 -3.33
C GLU A 22 15.70 2.33 -4.47
N ASP A 23 15.84 1.80 -5.69
CA ASP A 23 15.18 2.36 -6.88
C ASP A 23 13.66 2.32 -6.74
N VAL A 24 13.09 1.18 -6.32
CA VAL A 24 11.64 1.06 -6.20
C VAL A 24 11.09 1.95 -5.08
N LEU A 25 11.81 2.12 -3.97
CA LEU A 25 11.40 3.02 -2.91
C LEU A 25 11.38 4.48 -3.39
N ASN A 26 12.39 4.89 -4.14
CA ASN A 26 12.41 6.24 -4.74
C ASN A 26 11.24 6.45 -5.69
N GLN A 27 10.93 5.46 -6.53
CA GLN A 27 9.79 5.53 -7.43
C GLN A 27 8.47 5.60 -6.67
N MET A 28 8.32 4.83 -5.59
CA MET A 28 7.11 4.84 -4.78
C MET A 28 6.89 6.18 -4.09
N VAL A 29 7.96 6.81 -3.58
CA VAL A 29 7.87 8.14 -2.97
C VAL A 29 7.44 9.18 -4.00
N ALA A 30 8.01 9.14 -5.22
CA ALA A 30 7.61 10.02 -6.31
C ALA A 30 6.13 9.82 -6.69
N LEU A 31 5.70 8.57 -6.71
CA LEU A 31 4.32 8.21 -7.01
C LEU A 31 3.34 8.74 -5.93
N MET A 32 3.70 8.62 -4.67
CA MET A 32 2.93 9.19 -3.56
C MET A 32 2.85 10.72 -3.66
N ALA A 33 3.95 11.36 -4.04
CA ALA A 33 4.01 12.82 -4.15
C ALA A 33 3.01 13.38 -5.15
N LYS A 34 2.64 12.61 -6.18
CA LYS A 34 1.63 13.01 -7.17
C LYS A 34 0.26 13.27 -6.56
N SER A 35 -0.03 12.67 -5.41
CA SER A 35 -1.33 12.84 -4.73
C SER A 35 -1.52 14.23 -4.10
N GLY A 36 -0.44 14.99 -3.92
CA GLY A 36 -0.47 16.26 -3.22
C GLY A 36 -0.57 16.14 -1.70
N LYS A 37 -0.46 14.94 -1.15
CA LYS A 37 -0.62 14.68 0.28
C LYS A 37 0.66 14.85 1.09
N ILE A 38 1.81 15.02 0.42
CA ILE A 38 3.12 15.16 1.05
C ILE A 38 3.55 16.61 1.00
N LYS A 39 3.80 17.22 2.16
CA LYS A 39 4.26 18.62 2.27
C LYS A 39 5.73 18.78 1.92
N ASP A 40 6.56 17.83 2.35
CA ASP A 40 8.01 17.85 2.17
C ASP A 40 8.46 16.46 1.72
N VAL A 41 8.62 16.31 0.40
CA VAL A 41 8.92 15.02 -0.23
C VAL A 41 10.26 14.46 0.26
N GLU A 42 11.29 15.30 0.40
CA GLU A 42 12.61 14.84 0.85
C GLU A 42 12.60 14.35 2.29
N THR A 43 11.90 15.05 3.18
CA THR A 43 11.77 14.62 4.57
C THR A 43 11.00 13.30 4.66
N TYR A 44 9.93 13.17 3.89
CA TYR A 44 9.14 11.93 3.83
C TYR A 44 9.99 10.77 3.30
N ARG A 45 10.72 10.99 2.20
CA ARG A 45 11.61 9.98 1.61
C ARG A 45 12.63 9.47 2.61
N LYS A 46 13.30 10.38 3.32
CA LYS A 46 14.28 10.01 4.36
C LYS A 46 13.65 9.16 5.45
N GLY A 47 12.41 9.48 5.84
CA GLY A 47 11.67 8.72 6.83
C GLY A 47 11.34 7.31 6.36
N VAL A 48 10.93 7.14 5.09
CA VAL A 48 10.68 5.84 4.49
C VAL A 48 11.94 4.98 4.50
N PHE A 49 13.06 5.53 4.05
CA PHE A 49 14.34 4.81 4.04
C PHE A 49 14.83 4.46 5.43
N ALA A 50 14.68 5.38 6.39
CA ALA A 50 15.05 5.12 7.79
C ALA A 50 14.24 3.98 8.39
N ARG A 51 12.93 3.91 8.09
CA ARG A 51 12.08 2.81 8.56
C ARG A 51 12.51 1.48 7.95
N GLU A 52 12.84 1.45 6.66
CA GLU A 52 13.30 0.23 5.99
C GLU A 52 14.64 -0.28 6.56
N GLU A 53 15.50 0.61 7.01
CA GLU A 53 16.77 0.25 7.64
C GLU A 53 16.57 -0.48 8.98
N GLU A 54 15.47 -0.20 9.68
CA GLU A 54 15.12 -0.89 10.94
C GLU A 54 14.73 -2.35 10.71
N GLY A 55 14.22 -2.67 9.52
CA GLY A 55 13.80 -4.01 9.15
C GLY A 55 12.95 -3.94 7.89
N THR A 56 13.06 -4.96 7.04
CA THR A 56 12.35 -4.97 5.77
C THR A 56 10.83 -4.99 5.95
N THR A 57 10.12 -4.23 5.10
CA THR A 57 8.66 -4.30 5.02
C THR A 57 8.19 -5.25 3.91
N GLY A 58 9.10 -5.98 3.28
CA GLY A 58 8.78 -7.10 2.40
C GLY A 58 8.33 -8.28 3.23
N ILE A 59 7.01 -8.49 3.34
CA ILE A 59 6.41 -9.44 4.28
C ILE A 59 6.35 -10.88 3.75
N GLY A 60 6.75 -11.09 2.51
CA GLY A 60 6.65 -12.38 1.84
C GLY A 60 5.49 -12.43 0.87
N GLU A 61 5.36 -13.54 0.15
CA GLU A 61 4.30 -13.75 -0.86
C GLU A 61 4.28 -12.69 -1.96
N GLY A 62 5.44 -12.06 -2.21
CA GLY A 62 5.59 -11.04 -3.24
C GLY A 62 5.08 -9.66 -2.85
N ILE A 63 4.84 -9.41 -1.56
CA ILE A 63 4.22 -8.17 -1.07
C ILE A 63 5.18 -7.38 -0.19
N ALA A 64 5.21 -6.05 -0.39
CA ALA A 64 5.89 -5.12 0.50
C ALA A 64 4.96 -3.97 0.87
N ILE A 65 5.09 -3.49 2.11
CA ILE A 65 4.27 -2.40 2.66
C ILE A 65 5.15 -1.33 3.32
N PRO A 66 6.05 -0.69 2.57
CA PRO A 66 6.85 0.39 3.15
C PRO A 66 5.96 1.51 3.67
N HIS A 67 6.39 2.16 4.75
CA HIS A 67 5.55 3.18 5.37
C HIS A 67 6.40 4.17 6.17
N CYS A 68 5.82 5.34 6.39
CA CYS A 68 6.42 6.35 7.25
C CYS A 68 5.34 7.24 7.85
N LYS A 69 5.42 7.43 9.15
CA LYS A 69 4.63 8.42 9.89
C LYS A 69 5.51 9.66 10.07
N SER A 70 5.04 10.81 9.59
CA SER A 70 5.88 12.01 9.53
C SER A 70 5.03 13.28 9.50
N ASP A 71 5.56 14.35 10.08
CA ASP A 71 4.97 15.69 9.97
C ASP A 71 5.09 16.26 8.55
N ALA A 72 5.91 15.64 7.70
CA ALA A 72 5.98 15.96 6.27
C ALA A 72 4.74 15.50 5.49
N VAL A 73 3.86 14.69 6.09
CA VAL A 73 2.63 14.20 5.48
C VAL A 73 1.46 15.11 5.88
N ALA A 74 0.82 15.73 4.90
CA ALA A 74 -0.33 16.61 5.13
C ALA A 74 -1.61 15.83 5.41
N LYS A 75 -1.82 14.74 4.66
CA LYS A 75 -3.00 13.87 4.77
C LYS A 75 -2.59 12.42 4.59
N PRO A 76 -3.29 11.47 5.24
CA PRO A 76 -2.96 10.06 5.02
C PRO A 76 -3.15 9.67 3.56
N GLY A 77 -2.28 8.83 3.06
CA GLY A 77 -2.31 8.41 1.67
C GLY A 77 -1.67 7.07 1.43
N LEU A 78 -2.02 6.49 0.29
CA LEU A 78 -1.46 5.25 -0.22
C LEU A 78 -0.94 5.48 -1.64
N ALA A 79 0.10 4.73 -2.00
CA ALA A 79 0.53 4.57 -3.38
C ALA A 79 0.70 3.07 -3.63
N ALA A 80 0.44 2.63 -4.85
CA ALA A 80 0.52 1.21 -5.19
C ALA A 80 1.29 1.00 -6.49
N MET A 81 2.10 -0.05 -6.54
CA MET A 81 2.83 -0.42 -7.75
C MET A 81 2.82 -1.92 -7.93
N VAL A 82 2.60 -2.34 -9.17
CA VAL A 82 2.79 -3.72 -9.60
C VAL A 82 4.08 -3.77 -10.39
N VAL A 83 5.01 -4.64 -9.99
CA VAL A 83 6.27 -4.88 -10.67
C VAL A 83 6.22 -6.31 -11.22
N LYS A 84 5.84 -6.45 -12.48
CA LYS A 84 5.54 -7.75 -13.09
C LYS A 84 6.69 -8.75 -12.95
N ASP A 85 7.91 -8.32 -13.22
CA ASP A 85 9.09 -9.17 -13.14
C ASP A 85 9.66 -9.31 -11.72
N GLY A 86 9.05 -8.60 -10.77
CA GLY A 86 9.49 -8.59 -9.38
C GLY A 86 10.75 -7.76 -9.16
N VAL A 87 11.01 -7.42 -7.92
CA VAL A 87 12.19 -6.68 -7.51
C VAL A 87 12.71 -7.28 -6.21
N ASP A 88 14.02 -7.34 -6.06
CA ASP A 88 14.64 -7.75 -4.79
C ASP A 88 14.39 -6.64 -3.76
N PHE A 89 13.62 -6.95 -2.74
CA PHE A 89 13.23 -6.03 -1.66
C PHE A 89 13.81 -6.46 -0.31
N ASP A 90 14.64 -7.48 -0.30
CA ASP A 90 15.14 -8.08 0.94
C ASP A 90 13.97 -8.59 1.79
N ALA A 91 13.00 -9.23 1.13
CA ALA A 91 11.79 -9.73 1.79
C ALA A 91 12.11 -10.84 2.81
N LEU A 92 11.26 -10.98 3.81
CA LEU A 92 11.44 -11.95 4.90
C LEU A 92 11.57 -13.40 4.41
N ASP A 93 10.90 -13.74 3.30
CA ASP A 93 10.96 -15.08 2.70
C ASP A 93 12.06 -15.23 1.65
N GLY A 94 12.84 -14.19 1.40
CA GLY A 94 13.89 -14.18 0.38
C GLY A 94 13.40 -14.11 -1.05
N GLY A 95 12.08 -14.06 -1.28
CA GLY A 95 11.49 -13.98 -2.62
C GLY A 95 11.43 -12.55 -3.14
N LYS A 96 11.20 -12.41 -4.46
CA LYS A 96 11.01 -11.12 -5.10
C LYS A 96 9.64 -10.54 -4.73
N VAL A 97 9.56 -9.21 -4.72
CA VAL A 97 8.33 -8.46 -4.47
C VAL A 97 7.78 -7.95 -5.80
N ASN A 98 6.49 -8.15 -6.02
CA ASN A 98 5.82 -7.72 -7.24
C ASN A 98 4.57 -6.86 -6.99
N LEU A 99 4.19 -6.66 -5.73
CA LEU A 99 3.09 -5.78 -5.34
C LEU A 99 3.53 -4.96 -4.12
N ILE A 100 3.52 -3.64 -4.26
CA ILE A 100 4.00 -2.74 -3.21
C ILE A 100 2.93 -1.69 -2.90
N PHE A 101 2.63 -1.53 -1.61
CA PHE A 101 1.79 -0.44 -1.12
C PHE A 101 2.63 0.44 -0.21
N LEU A 102 2.83 1.69 -0.60
CA LEU A 102 3.49 2.68 0.25
C LEU A 102 2.43 3.41 1.06
N ILE A 103 2.69 3.58 2.35
CA ILE A 103 1.77 4.22 3.29
C ILE A 103 2.38 5.52 3.79
N ALA A 104 1.61 6.61 3.70
CA ALA A 104 1.97 7.90 4.28
C ALA A 104 0.97 8.21 5.40
N ALA A 105 1.48 8.40 6.61
CA ALA A 105 0.66 8.72 7.78
C ALA A 105 1.11 10.06 8.38
N PRO A 106 0.18 11.00 8.63
CA PRO A 106 0.52 12.23 9.34
C PRO A 106 0.94 11.93 10.77
N ASP A 107 1.84 12.73 11.31
CA ASP A 107 2.25 12.64 12.71
C ASP A 107 1.27 13.44 13.58
N THR A 108 0.04 12.95 13.68
CA THR A 108 -1.04 13.56 14.44
C THR A 108 -1.70 12.50 15.33
N GLU A 109 -2.51 12.95 16.28
CA GLU A 109 -3.24 12.05 17.19
C GLU A 109 -4.49 11.43 16.54
N ASP A 110 -4.89 11.91 15.36
CA ASP A 110 -6.03 11.37 14.64
C ASP A 110 -5.64 10.04 13.96
N ASN A 111 -6.26 8.96 14.42
CA ASN A 111 -5.97 7.60 13.98
C ASN A 111 -7.07 6.98 13.10
N VAL A 112 -7.95 7.79 12.53
CA VAL A 112 -9.06 7.31 11.69
C VAL A 112 -8.56 6.45 10.53
N HIS A 113 -7.41 6.80 9.96
CA HIS A 113 -6.80 6.07 8.85
C HIS A 113 -6.28 4.66 9.24
N LEU A 114 -6.07 4.39 10.54
CA LEU A 114 -5.54 3.08 10.98
C LEU A 114 -6.51 1.94 10.68
N ASP A 115 -7.83 2.17 10.78
CA ASP A 115 -8.83 1.17 10.42
C ASP A 115 -8.72 0.78 8.95
N VAL A 116 -8.51 1.77 8.08
CA VAL A 116 -8.36 1.54 6.64
C VAL A 116 -7.12 0.72 6.35
N LEU A 117 -6.00 1.08 6.99
CA LEU A 117 -4.73 0.38 6.82
C LEU A 117 -4.81 -1.05 7.34
N SER A 118 -5.50 -1.25 8.46
CA SER A 118 -5.73 -2.58 9.02
C SER A 118 -6.53 -3.46 8.06
N ARG A 119 -7.59 -2.92 7.45
CA ARG A 119 -8.38 -3.65 6.46
C ARG A 119 -7.54 -4.03 5.24
N LEU A 120 -6.72 -3.10 4.75
CA LEU A 120 -5.82 -3.38 3.63
C LEU A 120 -4.87 -4.53 3.98
N SER A 121 -4.27 -4.49 5.17
CA SER A 121 -3.34 -5.53 5.62
C SER A 121 -3.99 -6.91 5.64
N VAL A 122 -5.24 -7.00 6.12
CA VAL A 122 -5.99 -8.24 6.12
C VAL A 122 -6.27 -8.74 4.70
N LEU A 123 -6.69 -7.84 3.81
CA LEU A 123 -6.95 -8.19 2.40
C LEU A 123 -5.70 -8.71 1.70
N LEU A 124 -4.54 -8.13 2.01
CA LEU A 124 -3.27 -8.53 1.38
C LEU A 124 -2.82 -9.94 1.80
N MET A 125 -3.45 -10.54 2.82
CA MET A 125 -3.20 -11.93 3.19
C MET A 125 -3.99 -12.93 2.32
N ASP A 126 -4.90 -12.45 1.51
CA ASP A 126 -5.72 -13.27 0.61
C ASP A 126 -5.03 -13.37 -0.76
N GLU A 127 -4.60 -14.57 -1.14
CA GLU A 127 -3.90 -14.82 -2.40
C GLU A 127 -4.74 -14.48 -3.63
N ASN A 128 -6.04 -14.71 -3.58
CA ASN A 128 -6.95 -14.38 -4.69
C ASN A 128 -7.03 -12.87 -4.89
N PHE A 129 -7.09 -12.12 -3.80
CA PHE A 129 -7.12 -10.67 -3.83
C PHE A 129 -5.82 -10.12 -4.45
N THR A 130 -4.67 -10.56 -3.96
CA THR A 130 -3.38 -10.07 -4.46
C THR A 130 -3.15 -10.48 -5.92
N ALA A 131 -3.56 -11.68 -6.31
CA ALA A 131 -3.46 -12.12 -7.70
C ALA A 131 -4.32 -11.23 -8.63
N SER A 132 -5.53 -10.88 -8.20
CA SER A 132 -6.41 -10.01 -8.97
C SER A 132 -5.82 -8.61 -9.14
N LEU A 133 -5.18 -8.08 -8.09
CA LEU A 133 -4.48 -6.80 -8.17
C LEU A 133 -3.32 -6.83 -9.15
N LYS A 134 -2.50 -7.88 -9.08
CA LYS A 134 -1.34 -8.04 -9.97
C LYS A 134 -1.74 -8.20 -11.43
N ASN A 135 -2.92 -8.72 -11.69
CA ASN A 135 -3.43 -8.97 -13.04
C ASN A 135 -4.33 -7.85 -13.57
N ALA A 136 -4.63 -6.83 -12.79
CA ALA A 136 -5.42 -5.69 -13.23
C ALA A 136 -4.74 -4.98 -14.39
N LYS A 137 -5.48 -4.68 -15.45
CA LYS A 137 -4.94 -4.06 -16.67
C LYS A 137 -5.08 -2.56 -16.69
N THR A 138 -6.00 -2.02 -15.88
CA THR A 138 -6.25 -0.58 -15.78
C THR A 138 -6.31 -0.17 -14.32
N VAL A 139 -6.06 1.11 -14.07
CA VAL A 139 -6.17 1.69 -12.71
C VAL A 139 -7.60 1.52 -12.19
N ASP A 140 -8.60 1.71 -13.03
CA ASP A 140 -10.00 1.54 -12.64
C ASP A 140 -10.30 0.10 -12.24
N GLU A 141 -9.76 -0.88 -12.97
CA GLU A 141 -9.88 -2.31 -12.62
C GLU A 141 -9.22 -2.59 -11.27
N PHE A 142 -8.02 -2.06 -11.04
CA PHE A 142 -7.29 -2.20 -9.78
C PHE A 142 -8.13 -1.68 -8.61
N LEU A 143 -8.69 -0.49 -8.74
CA LEU A 143 -9.55 0.10 -7.70
C LEU A 143 -10.85 -0.68 -7.52
N SER A 144 -11.44 -1.23 -8.60
CA SER A 144 -12.65 -2.04 -8.52
C SER A 144 -12.41 -3.33 -7.74
N VAL A 145 -11.25 -3.96 -7.91
CA VAL A 145 -10.86 -5.16 -7.14
C VAL A 145 -10.82 -4.82 -5.65
N ILE A 146 -10.23 -3.69 -5.29
CA ILE A 146 -10.17 -3.23 -3.89
C ILE A 146 -11.57 -2.98 -3.33
N ASP A 147 -12.41 -2.27 -4.08
CA ASP A 147 -13.77 -1.92 -3.64
C ASP A 147 -14.61 -3.17 -3.42
N ALA A 148 -14.55 -4.14 -4.34
CA ALA A 148 -15.29 -5.40 -4.22
C ALA A 148 -14.84 -6.21 -3.00
N ALA A 149 -13.54 -6.27 -2.75
CA ALA A 149 -12.98 -7.00 -1.61
C ALA A 149 -13.37 -6.35 -0.28
N GLU A 150 -13.37 -5.02 -0.21
CA GLU A 150 -13.81 -4.31 1.00
C GLU A 150 -15.30 -4.55 1.27
N ALA A 151 -16.16 -4.49 0.25
CA ALA A 151 -17.59 -4.71 0.37
C ALA A 151 -17.89 -6.13 0.86
N GLU A 152 -17.20 -7.13 0.32
CA GLU A 152 -17.34 -8.52 0.74
C GLU A 152 -16.97 -8.71 2.22
N LYS A 153 -15.89 -8.09 2.67
CA LYS A 153 -15.44 -8.17 4.05
C LYS A 153 -16.43 -7.49 5.01
N GLU A 154 -16.99 -6.36 4.62
CA GLU A 154 -17.99 -5.65 5.42
C GLU A 154 -19.26 -6.48 5.57
N ASP A 155 -19.76 -7.09 4.49
CA ASP A 155 -20.94 -7.96 4.51
C ASP A 155 -20.71 -9.17 5.42
N THR A 156 -19.54 -9.82 5.32
CA THR A 156 -19.19 -10.96 6.18
C THR A 156 -19.15 -10.55 7.66
N LYS A 157 -18.60 -9.38 7.95
CA LYS A 157 -18.49 -8.87 9.31
C LYS A 157 -19.87 -8.55 9.90
N GLU A 158 -20.76 -7.93 9.13
CA GLU A 158 -22.13 -7.64 9.52
C GLU A 158 -22.91 -8.92 9.80
N THR A 159 -22.80 -9.93 8.91
CA THR A 159 -23.44 -11.23 9.09
C THR A 159 -22.98 -11.92 10.37
N LYS A 160 -21.68 -11.91 10.65
CA LYS A 160 -21.14 -12.47 11.89
C LYS A 160 -21.62 -11.73 13.13
N ALA A 161 -21.75 -10.41 13.07
CA ALA A 161 -22.26 -9.61 14.17
C ALA A 161 -23.73 -9.92 14.44
N GLU A 162 -24.56 -10.11 13.41
CA GLU A 162 -25.96 -10.51 13.52
C GLU A 162 -26.10 -11.91 14.11
N ASP A 163 -25.26 -12.86 13.66
CA ASP A 163 -25.26 -14.24 14.19
C ASP A 163 -24.82 -14.31 15.65
N ALA A 164 -23.99 -13.36 16.11
CA ALA A 164 -23.54 -13.30 17.49
C ALA A 164 -24.53 -12.63 18.44
N ALA A 165 -25.53 -11.97 17.90
CA ALA A 165 -26.57 -11.31 18.68
C ALA A 165 -27.73 -12.26 18.97
#